data_60eb2582c9034ab492f2c72439915bab
#
_entry.id   60eb2582c9034ab492f2c72439915bab
#
_cell.length_a   1.000
_cell.length_b   1.000
_cell.length_c   1.000
_cell.angle_alpha   90.00
_cell.angle_beta   90.00
_cell.angle_gamma   90.00
#
_symmetry.space_group_name_H-M   'P 1'
#
loop_
_entity.id
_entity.type
_entity.pdbx_description
1 polymer ?
#
loop_
_entity_poly.entity_id
_entity_poly.type
_entity_poly.pdbx_seq_one_letter_code
_entity_poly.pdbx_strand_id
1 'polypeptide(L)'
;IKDDTYRVMAIDDARGNYLFVPSETKVGFIDSLIQTISFPMTVYDTIHPDTTVVEGRRTKKGMEFKVVSKDTIVRRDFTMFGPTNLFIPMFDEEKTQLYLVDEARKERERLDFTFSIPAEHQLKVRLLGLHLLDKVSQDDWYIEERSAGRDTIQLWIKDSLVYKIDSLVAEASYLRTDSLGKRVLLADTIKFYYKDKPEPKGKRKKEQDSIPVIKFMEISAGVGSTMDLNITLEFDRPIVEDGLKNIQLLEMVDSVLTPVDFSLKHDSLKIRKYYLGYKWKPETEYRLSIDSMGIYSIYGLYNNKLVKDFKTKAVEDYGNIIVNVSEATTPIILQLYQGDKDIKVLEERTIKGNGKVVFDYLGEGTYMIRAILDRNGNGKWDTGNYLKHLQPEEVKYLPTEIKLKKNFDVEQDFDMSKTYKREDPSKRKNTEGDKKRNRANR
;
A
#
# COMPACT_ATOMS: atom_id res chain seq x y z
N ILE A 1 19.57 34.43 -14.70
CA ILE A 1 18.12 34.70 -14.76
C ILE A 1 17.97 36.20 -14.56
N LYS A 2 17.12 36.87 -15.33
CA LYS A 2 16.85 38.29 -15.15
C LYS A 2 16.05 38.54 -13.87
N ASP A 3 16.17 39.71 -13.29
CA ASP A 3 15.29 40.15 -12.19
C ASP A 3 13.87 40.32 -12.76
N ASP A 4 13.02 39.35 -12.45
CA ASP A 4 11.66 39.28 -12.93
C ASP A 4 10.85 38.32 -12.04
N THR A 5 9.59 38.19 -12.34
CA THR A 5 8.67 37.30 -11.63
C THR A 5 8.46 36.02 -12.44
N TYR A 6 8.69 34.88 -11.80
CA TYR A 6 8.65 33.57 -12.44
C TYR A 6 7.59 32.66 -11.84
N ARG A 7 6.92 31.88 -12.70
CA ARG A 7 6.21 30.69 -12.29
C ARG A 7 7.17 29.51 -12.39
N VAL A 8 7.30 28.74 -11.30
CA VAL A 8 8.28 27.64 -11.23
C VAL A 8 7.56 26.32 -11.17
N MET A 9 7.96 25.41 -12.06
CA MET A 9 7.54 24.03 -12.07
C MET A 9 8.73 23.09 -12.29
N ALA A 10 8.63 21.89 -11.77
CA ALA A 10 9.55 20.80 -12.00
C ALA A 10 8.83 19.64 -12.69
N ILE A 11 9.49 18.98 -13.64
CA ILE A 11 8.99 17.77 -14.29
C ILE A 11 10.06 16.68 -14.24
N ASP A 12 9.66 15.44 -14.06
CA ASP A 12 10.55 14.26 -14.19
C ASP A 12 10.56 13.82 -15.65
N ASP A 13 11.46 14.44 -16.42
CA ASP A 13 11.56 14.22 -17.86
C ASP A 13 12.49 13.05 -18.20
N ALA A 14 12.03 11.83 -17.95
CA ALA A 14 12.77 10.62 -18.28
C ALA A 14 13.08 10.45 -19.78
N ARG A 15 12.36 11.15 -20.66
CA ARG A 15 12.52 11.06 -22.12
C ARG A 15 13.42 12.18 -22.70
N GLY A 16 13.73 13.21 -21.92
CA GLY A 16 14.54 14.36 -22.35
C GLY A 16 13.89 15.21 -23.44
N ASN A 17 12.56 15.25 -23.48
CA ASN A 17 11.81 15.98 -24.51
C ASN A 17 11.20 17.30 -24.02
N TYR A 18 11.37 17.61 -22.73
CA TYR A 18 10.87 18.81 -22.04
C TYR A 18 9.34 18.99 -22.12
N LEU A 19 8.60 17.89 -22.29
CA LEU A 19 7.15 17.91 -22.38
C LEU A 19 6.53 17.33 -21.10
N PHE A 20 5.59 18.08 -20.55
CA PHE A 20 4.72 17.58 -19.51
C PHE A 20 3.54 16.84 -20.14
N VAL A 21 3.40 15.56 -19.80
CA VAL A 21 2.27 14.73 -20.18
C VAL A 21 1.49 14.39 -18.91
N PRO A 22 0.26 14.90 -18.74
CA PRO A 22 -0.56 14.61 -17.56
C PRO A 22 -0.67 13.11 -17.30
N SER A 23 -0.59 12.72 -16.04
CA SER A 23 -0.65 11.33 -15.54
C SER A 23 0.47 10.36 -15.99
N GLU A 24 1.42 10.81 -16.85
CA GLU A 24 2.60 10.03 -17.22
C GLU A 24 3.90 10.60 -16.64
N THR A 25 3.94 11.92 -16.44
CA THR A 25 5.13 12.65 -15.98
C THR A 25 4.89 13.17 -14.58
N LYS A 26 5.81 12.89 -13.65
CA LYS A 26 5.75 13.54 -12.34
C LYS A 26 5.93 15.02 -12.47
N VAL A 27 5.13 15.77 -11.76
CA VAL A 27 5.13 17.23 -11.76
C VAL A 27 5.17 17.78 -10.35
N GLY A 28 5.84 18.90 -10.17
CA GLY A 28 5.75 19.71 -8.96
C GLY A 28 5.69 21.18 -9.36
N PHE A 29 4.97 21.99 -8.62
CA PHE A 29 4.84 23.41 -8.93
C PHE A 29 4.64 24.22 -7.64
N ILE A 30 4.89 25.53 -7.74
CA ILE A 30 4.64 26.49 -6.70
C ILE A 30 3.50 27.39 -7.16
N ASP A 31 2.45 27.52 -6.36
CA ASP A 31 1.26 28.31 -6.69
C ASP A 31 1.55 29.81 -6.75
N SER A 32 2.43 30.29 -5.87
CA SER A 32 2.85 31.68 -5.82
C SER A 32 3.89 31.99 -6.90
N LEU A 33 3.84 33.21 -7.42
CA LEU A 33 4.90 33.71 -8.26
C LEU A 33 6.17 33.98 -7.44
N ILE A 34 7.31 33.58 -7.98
CA ILE A 34 8.62 33.77 -7.34
C ILE A 34 9.31 34.98 -7.98
N GLN A 35 9.59 36.00 -7.18
CA GLN A 35 10.39 37.13 -7.61
C GLN A 35 11.86 36.85 -7.35
N THR A 36 12.68 37.02 -8.36
CA THR A 36 14.13 36.94 -8.19
C THR A 36 14.64 38.25 -7.51
N ILE A 37 15.57 38.05 -6.59
CA ILE A 37 16.25 39.17 -5.91
C ILE A 37 17.76 39.01 -6.05
N SER A 38 18.46 40.10 -6.14
CA SER A 38 19.92 40.14 -6.11
C SER A 38 20.41 41.06 -5.02
N PHE A 39 21.43 40.66 -4.28
CA PHE A 39 22.06 41.46 -3.24
C PHE A 39 23.55 41.19 -3.15
N PRO A 40 24.37 42.21 -2.86
CA PRO A 40 25.80 42.04 -2.70
C PRO A 40 26.11 41.27 -1.41
N MET A 41 27.04 40.35 -1.50
CA MET A 41 27.51 39.56 -0.36
C MET A 41 29.03 39.57 -0.31
N THR A 42 29.59 39.72 0.87
CA THR A 42 31.03 39.60 1.13
C THR A 42 31.29 38.37 1.97
N VAL A 43 32.18 37.52 1.51
CA VAL A 43 32.64 36.33 2.26
C VAL A 43 34.16 36.47 2.49
N TYR A 44 34.56 36.07 3.65
CA TYR A 44 35.97 36.04 4.05
C TYR A 44 36.42 34.56 4.07
N ASP A 45 37.20 34.15 3.05
CA ASP A 45 37.75 32.79 2.97
C ASP A 45 39.14 32.79 3.64
N THR A 46 39.38 31.82 4.49
CA THR A 46 40.70 31.57 5.04
C THR A 46 41.44 30.58 4.16
N ILE A 47 42.44 31.04 3.47
CA ILE A 47 43.32 30.18 2.66
C ILE A 47 44.48 29.74 3.55
N HIS A 48 44.57 28.43 3.78
CA HIS A 48 45.70 27.79 4.43
C HIS A 48 46.75 27.51 3.35
N PRO A 49 47.98 28.02 3.47
CA PRO A 49 49.03 27.73 2.47
C PRO A 49 49.44 26.25 2.54
N ASP A 50 49.51 25.61 1.38
CA ASP A 50 49.96 24.21 1.24
C ASP A 50 51.45 24.00 1.65
N THR A 51 52.20 25.10 1.79
CA THR A 51 53.61 25.08 2.16
C THR A 51 53.86 25.72 3.51
N THR A 52 54.36 24.95 4.45
CA THR A 52 54.93 25.45 5.70
C THR A 52 56.22 26.22 5.40
N VAL A 53 56.19 27.53 5.57
CA VAL A 53 57.42 28.35 5.52
C VAL A 53 58.18 28.12 6.80
N VAL A 54 59.39 27.57 6.69
CA VAL A 54 60.29 27.29 7.80
C VAL A 54 61.22 28.51 7.93
N GLU A 55 60.98 29.36 8.90
CA GLU A 55 61.97 30.43 9.23
C GLU A 55 63.03 29.85 10.15
N GLY A 56 64.28 29.82 9.65
CA GLY A 56 65.43 29.39 10.41
C GLY A 56 66.09 30.59 11.09
N ARG A 57 66.28 30.52 12.42
CA ARG A 57 67.04 31.50 13.19
C ARG A 57 68.32 30.88 13.74
N ARG A 58 69.43 31.49 13.44
CA ARG A 58 70.77 31.01 13.96
C ARG A 58 70.87 31.39 15.43
N THR A 59 70.97 30.40 16.31
CA THR A 59 71.18 30.59 17.74
C THR A 59 72.59 30.12 18.12
N LYS A 60 73.12 30.44 19.33
CA LYS A 60 74.40 29.98 19.83
C LYS A 60 74.53 28.46 19.97
N LYS A 61 73.41 27.72 19.85
CA LYS A 61 73.36 26.25 19.93
C LYS A 61 73.05 25.55 18.59
N GLY A 62 72.92 26.31 17.48
CA GLY A 62 72.56 25.77 16.17
C GLY A 62 71.50 26.54 15.48
N MET A 63 70.95 25.98 14.36
CA MET A 63 69.80 26.55 13.67
C MET A 63 68.51 26.03 14.29
N GLU A 64 67.69 26.93 14.81
CA GLU A 64 66.30 26.67 15.23
C GLU A 64 65.38 27.00 14.09
N PHE A 65 64.49 26.04 13.70
CA PHE A 65 63.50 26.23 12.64
C PHE A 65 62.13 26.35 13.29
N LYS A 66 61.44 27.49 13.03
CA LYS A 66 60.08 27.68 13.42
C LYS A 66 59.18 27.59 12.20
N VAL A 67 58.24 26.63 12.24
CA VAL A 67 57.19 26.54 11.24
C VAL A 67 56.18 27.64 11.45
N VAL A 68 56.10 28.57 10.49
CA VAL A 68 55.11 29.65 10.52
C VAL A 68 54.11 29.40 9.38
N SER A 69 52.95 28.93 9.72
CA SER A 69 51.82 28.91 8.79
C SER A 69 51.11 30.25 8.94
N LYS A 70 51.05 31.05 7.87
CA LYS A 70 50.23 32.29 7.82
C LYS A 70 48.98 32.00 7.01
N ASP A 71 47.88 31.86 7.72
CA ASP A 71 46.60 31.88 7.09
C ASP A 71 46.32 33.26 6.47
N THR A 72 45.92 33.24 5.23
CA THR A 72 45.57 34.50 4.53
C THR A 72 44.04 34.59 4.41
N ILE A 73 43.50 35.66 4.97
CA ILE A 73 42.07 35.93 4.81
C ILE A 73 41.88 36.70 3.51
N VAL A 74 41.15 36.11 2.59
CA VAL A 74 40.81 36.72 1.31
C VAL A 74 39.37 37.13 1.31
N ARG A 75 39.13 38.44 1.11
CA ARG A 75 37.79 39.00 0.92
C ARG A 75 37.36 38.68 -0.52
N ARG A 76 36.18 38.09 -0.65
CA ARG A 76 35.51 37.91 -1.93
C ARG A 76 34.15 38.58 -1.91
N ASP A 77 34.00 39.54 -2.79
CA ASP A 77 32.72 40.21 -3.03
C ASP A 77 32.06 39.57 -4.23
N PHE A 78 30.82 39.16 -4.08
CA PHE A 78 30.02 38.60 -5.16
C PHE A 78 28.55 38.95 -4.99
N THR A 79 27.78 38.80 -6.06
CA THR A 79 26.34 39.02 -6.01
C THR A 79 25.64 37.70 -5.74
N MET A 80 24.92 37.66 -4.64
CA MET A 80 24.02 36.53 -4.35
C MET A 80 22.69 36.75 -5.07
N PHE A 81 22.15 35.67 -5.57
CA PHE A 81 20.83 35.65 -6.17
C PHE A 81 19.89 34.78 -5.33
N GLY A 82 18.68 35.27 -5.11
CA GLY A 82 17.66 34.59 -4.33
C GLY A 82 16.33 34.48 -5.06
N PRO A 83 15.46 33.66 -4.55
CA PRO A 83 15.61 32.75 -3.42
C PRO A 83 16.57 31.57 -3.73
N THR A 84 17.40 31.20 -2.75
CA THR A 84 18.43 30.15 -2.95
C THR A 84 17.90 28.73 -2.79
N ASN A 85 16.83 28.54 -2.03
CA ASN A 85 16.28 27.24 -1.69
C ASN A 85 14.79 27.20 -2.02
N LEU A 86 14.45 26.68 -3.19
CA LEU A 86 13.09 26.36 -3.56
C LEU A 86 12.86 24.85 -3.38
N PHE A 87 11.93 24.50 -2.52
CA PHE A 87 11.50 23.12 -2.36
C PHE A 87 10.21 22.93 -3.13
N ILE A 88 10.25 22.06 -4.12
CA ILE A 88 9.11 21.72 -4.99
C ILE A 88 8.81 20.24 -4.82
N PRO A 89 7.81 19.88 -4.02
CA PRO A 89 7.39 18.47 -3.93
C PRO A 89 6.81 18.03 -5.27
N MET A 90 7.30 16.89 -5.76
CA MET A 90 6.82 16.29 -7.00
C MET A 90 5.82 15.19 -6.69
N PHE A 91 4.80 15.07 -7.52
CA PHE A 91 3.75 14.07 -7.39
C PHE A 91 3.38 13.48 -8.75
N ASP A 92 2.79 12.28 -8.71
CA ASP A 92 2.12 11.68 -9.86
C ASP A 92 0.66 12.14 -9.86
N GLU A 93 0.18 12.63 -10.99
CA GLU A 93 -1.24 12.94 -11.14
C GLU A 93 -2.07 11.65 -11.23
N GLU A 94 -3.32 11.73 -10.86
CA GLU A 94 -4.24 10.61 -11.00
C GLU A 94 -4.40 10.23 -12.48
N LYS A 95 -4.25 8.94 -12.76
CA LYS A 95 -4.51 8.42 -14.12
C LYS A 95 -5.99 8.56 -14.42
N THR A 96 -6.30 9.24 -15.49
CA THR A 96 -7.70 9.49 -15.90
C THR A 96 -8.12 8.70 -17.13
N GLN A 97 -7.16 8.13 -17.86
CA GLN A 97 -7.42 7.38 -19.07
C GLN A 97 -7.74 5.93 -18.77
N LEU A 98 -8.98 5.53 -19.06
CA LEU A 98 -9.42 4.14 -18.96
C LEU A 98 -9.19 3.43 -20.30
N TYR A 99 -8.46 2.34 -20.27
CA TYR A 99 -8.28 1.41 -21.37
C TYR A 99 -7.97 0.02 -20.84
N LEU A 100 -8.21 -1.00 -21.64
CA LEU A 100 -7.82 -2.37 -21.33
C LEU A 100 -6.30 -2.50 -21.51
N VAL A 101 -5.62 -2.92 -20.44
CA VAL A 101 -4.15 -3.08 -20.40
C VAL A 101 -3.75 -4.50 -20.78
N ASP A 102 -4.48 -5.48 -20.24
CA ASP A 102 -4.15 -6.88 -20.40
C ASP A 102 -5.42 -7.74 -20.33
N GLU A 103 -5.46 -8.80 -21.11
CA GLU A 103 -6.45 -9.85 -21.06
C GLU A 103 -5.80 -11.22 -21.05
N ALA A 104 -6.22 -12.10 -20.16
CA ALA A 104 -5.60 -13.39 -19.99
C ALA A 104 -6.60 -14.47 -19.58
N ARG A 105 -6.27 -15.72 -19.96
CA ARG A 105 -6.91 -16.93 -19.44
C ARG A 105 -5.87 -17.78 -18.73
N LYS A 106 -5.62 -17.46 -17.45
CA LYS A 106 -4.60 -18.12 -16.64
C LYS A 106 -5.02 -19.49 -16.14
N GLU A 107 -6.32 -19.71 -16.07
CA GLU A 107 -6.98 -20.94 -15.67
C GLU A 107 -8.11 -21.26 -16.65
N ARG A 108 -8.48 -22.54 -16.78
CA ARG A 108 -9.56 -22.95 -17.71
C ARG A 108 -10.87 -22.26 -17.40
N GLU A 109 -11.15 -22.07 -16.14
CA GLU A 109 -12.40 -21.56 -15.60
C GLU A 109 -12.43 -20.03 -15.45
N ARG A 110 -11.33 -19.30 -15.76
CA ARG A 110 -11.25 -17.88 -15.47
C ARG A 110 -10.68 -17.04 -16.61
N LEU A 111 -11.35 -15.94 -16.89
CA LEU A 111 -10.87 -14.88 -17.77
C LEU A 111 -10.53 -13.66 -16.90
N ASP A 112 -9.34 -13.11 -17.08
CA ASP A 112 -8.87 -11.91 -16.37
C ASP A 112 -8.83 -10.74 -17.35
N PHE A 113 -9.35 -9.57 -16.93
CA PHE A 113 -9.30 -8.31 -17.65
C PHE A 113 -8.70 -7.25 -16.73
N THR A 114 -7.58 -6.66 -17.12
CA THR A 114 -6.89 -5.62 -16.35
C THR A 114 -7.00 -4.28 -17.05
N PHE A 115 -7.51 -3.28 -16.35
CA PHE A 115 -7.67 -1.92 -16.83
C PHE A 115 -6.62 -0.98 -16.25
N SER A 116 -6.37 0.13 -16.91
CA SER A 116 -5.39 1.15 -16.48
C SER A 116 -5.76 1.88 -15.19
N ILE A 117 -7.06 1.95 -14.88
CA ILE A 117 -7.65 2.56 -13.69
C ILE A 117 -8.90 1.77 -13.29
N PRO A 118 -9.48 2.02 -12.09
CA PRO A 118 -10.71 1.36 -11.66
C PRO A 118 -11.80 1.41 -12.72
N ALA A 119 -12.28 0.24 -13.12
CA ALA A 119 -13.36 0.10 -14.10
C ALA A 119 -14.72 0.05 -13.37
N GLU A 120 -15.35 1.22 -13.19
CA GLU A 120 -16.61 1.34 -12.45
C GLU A 120 -17.81 0.80 -13.22
N HIS A 121 -17.71 0.68 -14.55
CA HIS A 121 -18.80 0.26 -15.43
C HIS A 121 -18.74 -1.23 -15.73
N GLN A 122 -19.91 -1.80 -16.02
CA GLN A 122 -20.04 -3.22 -16.34
C GLN A 122 -19.24 -3.60 -17.58
N LEU A 123 -18.32 -4.54 -17.40
CA LEU A 123 -17.76 -5.30 -18.49
C LEU A 123 -18.82 -6.31 -18.95
N LYS A 124 -19.20 -6.30 -20.23
CA LYS A 124 -20.07 -7.33 -20.81
C LYS A 124 -19.25 -8.18 -21.77
N VAL A 125 -19.31 -9.48 -21.57
CA VAL A 125 -18.59 -10.43 -22.43
C VAL A 125 -19.58 -11.41 -23.06
N ARG A 126 -19.59 -11.46 -24.38
CA ARG A 126 -20.42 -12.35 -25.17
C ARG A 126 -19.54 -13.33 -25.93
N LEU A 127 -19.84 -14.63 -25.83
CA LEU A 127 -19.14 -15.66 -26.59
C LEU A 127 -19.48 -15.61 -28.07
N LEU A 128 -18.48 -15.83 -28.92
CA LEU A 128 -18.63 -15.84 -30.38
C LEU A 128 -18.21 -17.19 -30.96
N GLY A 129 -18.85 -17.55 -32.08
CA GLY A 129 -18.38 -18.68 -32.93
C GLY A 129 -18.46 -20.08 -32.34
N LEU A 130 -19.14 -20.28 -31.25
CA LEU A 130 -19.35 -21.60 -30.68
C LEU A 130 -20.60 -22.24 -31.28
N HIS A 131 -20.47 -23.41 -31.83
CA HIS A 131 -21.60 -24.25 -32.29
C HIS A 131 -22.53 -24.68 -31.11
N LEU A 132 -22.16 -24.29 -29.89
CA LEU A 132 -22.90 -24.61 -28.67
C LEU A 132 -23.70 -23.42 -28.10
N LEU A 133 -23.72 -22.27 -28.80
CA LEU A 133 -24.39 -21.04 -28.30
C LEU A 133 -25.88 -21.26 -28.03
N ASP A 134 -26.53 -22.16 -28.76
CA ASP A 134 -27.94 -22.53 -28.51
C ASP A 134 -28.16 -23.21 -27.15
N LYS A 135 -27.10 -23.72 -26.51
CA LYS A 135 -27.14 -24.43 -25.22
C LYS A 135 -26.57 -23.62 -24.05
N VAL A 136 -25.92 -22.49 -24.32
CA VAL A 136 -25.25 -21.65 -23.31
C VAL A 136 -25.99 -20.32 -23.19
N SER A 137 -26.46 -19.98 -22.00
CA SER A 137 -27.06 -18.67 -21.73
C SER A 137 -25.99 -17.58 -21.80
N GLN A 138 -26.14 -16.64 -22.75
CA GLN A 138 -25.19 -15.53 -22.92
C GLN A 138 -25.19 -14.53 -21.74
N ASP A 139 -26.23 -14.52 -20.95
CA ASP A 139 -26.40 -13.58 -19.83
C ASP A 139 -25.95 -14.17 -18.49
N ASP A 140 -25.71 -15.51 -18.42
CA ASP A 140 -25.46 -16.20 -17.16
C ASP A 140 -24.37 -17.30 -17.23
N TRP A 141 -23.39 -17.16 -18.10
CA TRP A 141 -22.33 -18.14 -18.25
C TRP A 141 -21.10 -17.92 -17.37
N TYR A 142 -20.99 -16.76 -16.69
CA TYR A 142 -19.92 -16.42 -15.78
C TYR A 142 -20.40 -15.70 -14.52
N ILE A 143 -19.55 -15.65 -13.51
CA ILE A 143 -19.69 -14.81 -12.31
C ILE A 143 -18.55 -13.81 -12.31
N GLU A 144 -18.84 -12.54 -12.04
CA GLU A 144 -17.84 -11.48 -11.98
C GLU A 144 -17.25 -11.34 -10.57
N GLU A 145 -15.93 -11.20 -10.50
CA GLU A 145 -15.17 -10.85 -9.29
C GLU A 145 -14.26 -9.68 -9.60
N ARG A 146 -14.12 -8.75 -8.67
CA ARG A 146 -13.26 -7.57 -8.84
C ARG A 146 -12.11 -7.56 -7.85
N SER A 147 -10.95 -7.02 -8.30
CA SER A 147 -9.84 -6.69 -7.41
C SER A 147 -10.25 -5.61 -6.38
N ALA A 148 -9.51 -5.52 -5.27
CA ALA A 148 -9.71 -4.44 -4.29
C ALA A 148 -9.51 -3.05 -4.92
N GLY A 149 -8.60 -2.91 -5.89
CA GLY A 149 -8.38 -1.70 -6.69
C GLY A 149 -9.43 -1.45 -7.76
N ARG A 150 -10.34 -2.40 -8.01
CA ARG A 150 -11.37 -2.38 -9.06
C ARG A 150 -10.81 -2.18 -10.48
N ASP A 151 -9.53 -2.33 -10.67
CA ASP A 151 -8.83 -2.25 -11.95
C ASP A 151 -8.75 -3.60 -12.68
N THR A 152 -8.96 -4.69 -11.97
CA THR A 152 -8.97 -6.05 -12.52
C THR A 152 -10.31 -6.70 -12.30
N ILE A 153 -10.90 -7.18 -13.39
CA ILE A 153 -12.17 -7.93 -13.41
C ILE A 153 -11.87 -9.36 -13.79
N GLN A 154 -12.30 -10.31 -12.98
CA GLN A 154 -12.16 -11.74 -13.18
C GLN A 154 -13.53 -12.34 -13.46
N LEU A 155 -13.67 -13.04 -14.56
CA LEU A 155 -14.89 -13.74 -14.94
C LEU A 155 -14.70 -15.24 -14.72
N TRP A 156 -15.41 -15.79 -13.75
CA TRP A 156 -15.42 -17.21 -13.44
C TRP A 156 -16.49 -17.90 -14.28
N ILE A 157 -16.07 -18.74 -15.24
CA ILE A 157 -16.94 -19.42 -16.18
C ILE A 157 -17.69 -20.55 -15.44
N LYS A 158 -19.01 -20.46 -15.37
CA LYS A 158 -19.87 -21.46 -14.72
C LYS A 158 -20.11 -22.69 -15.60
N ASP A 159 -20.28 -22.45 -16.90
CA ASP A 159 -20.70 -23.48 -17.82
C ASP A 159 -19.55 -24.40 -18.25
N SER A 160 -19.70 -25.69 -17.99
CA SER A 160 -18.70 -26.72 -18.32
C SER A 160 -18.49 -26.91 -19.83
N LEU A 161 -19.47 -26.58 -20.63
CA LEU A 161 -19.36 -26.62 -22.09
C LEU A 161 -18.41 -25.51 -22.58
N VAL A 162 -18.29 -24.43 -21.84
CA VAL A 162 -17.44 -23.29 -22.18
C VAL A 162 -16.02 -23.46 -21.64
N TYR A 163 -15.85 -23.72 -20.34
CA TYR A 163 -14.51 -23.76 -19.76
C TYR A 163 -13.66 -24.95 -20.24
N LYS A 164 -14.27 -26.04 -20.72
CA LYS A 164 -13.55 -27.18 -21.30
C LYS A 164 -12.93 -26.92 -22.67
N ILE A 165 -13.35 -25.87 -23.36
CA ILE A 165 -12.81 -25.50 -24.69
C ILE A 165 -11.47 -24.79 -24.51
N ASP A 166 -10.43 -25.23 -25.24
CA ASP A 166 -9.08 -24.63 -25.14
C ASP A 166 -8.97 -23.23 -25.74
N SER A 167 -9.77 -22.94 -26.77
CA SER A 167 -9.78 -21.65 -27.46
C SER A 167 -11.17 -21.04 -27.41
N LEU A 168 -11.31 -19.88 -26.77
CA LEU A 168 -12.55 -19.10 -26.69
C LEU A 168 -12.39 -17.81 -27.48
N VAL A 169 -13.43 -17.46 -28.22
CA VAL A 169 -13.54 -16.15 -28.87
C VAL A 169 -14.70 -15.41 -28.23
N ALA A 170 -14.46 -14.21 -27.75
CA ALA A 170 -15.47 -13.42 -27.07
C ALA A 170 -15.42 -11.96 -27.51
N GLU A 171 -16.58 -11.33 -27.58
CA GLU A 171 -16.72 -9.90 -27.73
C GLU A 171 -16.84 -9.28 -26.32
N ALA A 172 -15.87 -8.46 -25.96
CA ALA A 172 -15.85 -7.73 -24.69
C ALA A 172 -16.25 -6.27 -24.93
N SER A 173 -17.35 -5.84 -24.32
CA SER A 173 -17.85 -4.47 -24.38
C SER A 173 -17.54 -3.74 -23.07
N TYR A 174 -16.78 -2.65 -23.14
CA TYR A 174 -16.35 -1.85 -22.01
C TYR A 174 -16.16 -0.39 -22.37
N LEU A 175 -16.06 0.48 -21.37
CA LEU A 175 -15.75 1.89 -21.61
C LEU A 175 -14.24 2.10 -21.79
N ARG A 176 -13.89 2.93 -22.76
CA ARG A 176 -12.52 3.41 -23.01
C ARG A 176 -12.51 4.93 -23.09
N THR A 177 -11.42 5.56 -22.68
CA THR A 177 -11.19 6.98 -22.91
C THR A 177 -10.68 7.18 -24.35
N ASP A 178 -11.35 8.02 -25.13
CA ASP A 178 -10.93 8.41 -26.48
C ASP A 178 -9.83 9.48 -26.45
N SER A 179 -9.35 9.89 -27.62
CA SER A 179 -8.32 10.93 -27.76
C SER A 179 -8.76 12.32 -27.28
N LEU A 180 -10.05 12.53 -27.10
CA LEU A 180 -10.63 13.78 -26.58
C LEU A 180 -10.90 13.72 -25.08
N GLY A 181 -10.51 12.64 -24.42
CA GLY A 181 -10.74 12.43 -22.97
C GLY A 181 -12.17 12.00 -22.61
N LYS A 182 -13.01 11.65 -23.58
CA LYS A 182 -14.38 11.19 -23.34
C LYS A 182 -14.45 9.68 -23.16
N ARG A 183 -15.37 9.22 -22.30
CA ARG A 183 -15.68 7.79 -22.15
C ARG A 183 -16.59 7.33 -23.28
N VAL A 184 -16.11 6.43 -24.10
CA VAL A 184 -16.85 5.82 -25.21
C VAL A 184 -16.93 4.33 -25.02
N LEU A 185 -18.08 3.73 -25.38
CA LEU A 185 -18.25 2.29 -25.37
C LEU A 185 -17.49 1.69 -26.55
N LEU A 186 -16.65 0.72 -26.26
CA LEU A 186 -15.90 -0.06 -27.24
C LEU A 186 -16.30 -1.53 -27.12
N ALA A 187 -16.30 -2.24 -28.26
CA ALA A 187 -16.47 -3.67 -28.30
C ALA A 187 -15.27 -4.28 -29.05
N ASP A 188 -14.47 -5.04 -28.34
CA ASP A 188 -13.29 -5.71 -28.87
C ASP A 188 -13.52 -7.23 -28.96
N THR A 189 -13.05 -7.83 -30.05
CA THR A 189 -13.05 -9.28 -30.20
C THR A 189 -11.73 -9.84 -29.70
N ILE A 190 -11.81 -10.60 -28.62
CA ILE A 190 -10.66 -11.18 -27.90
C ILE A 190 -10.63 -12.69 -28.08
N LYS A 191 -9.43 -13.23 -28.28
CA LYS A 191 -9.19 -14.65 -28.38
C LYS A 191 -8.42 -15.13 -27.15
N PHE A 192 -9.04 -15.99 -26.37
CA PHE A 192 -8.45 -16.59 -25.19
C PHE A 192 -7.99 -18.01 -25.47
N TYR A 193 -6.75 -18.31 -25.13
CA TYR A 193 -6.19 -19.64 -25.23
C TYR A 193 -5.79 -20.15 -23.86
N TYR A 194 -6.14 -21.40 -23.58
CA TYR A 194 -5.63 -22.11 -22.43
C TYR A 194 -4.92 -23.36 -22.90
N LYS A 195 -3.72 -23.58 -22.40
CA LYS A 195 -2.95 -24.78 -22.64
C LYS A 195 -2.56 -25.38 -21.29
N ASP A 196 -2.91 -26.65 -21.09
CA ASP A 196 -2.50 -27.36 -19.89
C ASP A 196 -0.97 -27.33 -19.76
N LYS A 197 -0.49 -27.03 -18.56
CA LYS A 197 0.95 -27.08 -18.28
C LYS A 197 1.41 -28.54 -18.46
N PRO A 198 2.49 -28.80 -19.21
CA PRO A 198 3.03 -30.14 -19.31
C PRO A 198 3.42 -30.66 -17.92
N GLU A 199 3.01 -31.87 -17.58
CA GLU A 199 3.41 -32.50 -16.34
C GLU A 199 4.95 -32.55 -16.25
N PRO A 200 5.56 -32.21 -15.11
CA PRO A 200 7.00 -32.25 -14.95
C PRO A 200 7.48 -33.72 -15.15
N LYS A 201 8.22 -33.97 -16.22
CA LYS A 201 8.86 -35.26 -16.50
C LYS A 201 9.84 -35.58 -15.37
N GLY A 202 9.58 -36.60 -14.55
CA GLY A 202 10.60 -37.16 -13.67
C GLY A 202 10.28 -37.41 -12.19
N LYS A 203 9.08 -37.17 -11.72
CA LYS A 203 8.69 -37.73 -10.41
C LYS A 203 7.84 -38.95 -10.62
N ARG A 204 8.34 -40.15 -10.17
CA ARG A 204 7.52 -41.34 -10.06
C ARG A 204 6.20 -40.94 -9.44
N LYS A 205 5.09 -41.06 -10.21
CA LYS A 205 3.74 -41.02 -9.68
C LYS A 205 3.71 -41.99 -8.51
N LYS A 206 3.69 -41.54 -7.29
CA LYS A 206 2.86 -42.19 -6.32
C LYS A 206 1.45 -41.90 -6.86
N GLU A 207 0.83 -42.95 -7.41
CA GLU A 207 -0.60 -42.99 -7.70
C GLU A 207 -1.34 -42.75 -6.39
N GLN A 208 -1.43 -41.49 -6.03
CA GLN A 208 -2.50 -41.03 -5.21
C GLN A 208 -3.37 -40.30 -6.22
N ASP A 209 -4.47 -40.93 -6.61
CA ASP A 209 -5.59 -40.28 -7.25
C ASP A 209 -6.03 -39.13 -6.32
N SER A 210 -5.28 -38.04 -6.35
CA SER A 210 -5.61 -36.86 -5.59
C SER A 210 -6.76 -36.18 -6.33
N ILE A 211 -7.96 -36.50 -5.89
CA ILE A 211 -9.15 -35.77 -6.30
C ILE A 211 -8.86 -34.29 -6.08
N PRO A 212 -9.03 -33.43 -7.11
CA PRO A 212 -8.79 -32.02 -6.97
C PRO A 212 -9.66 -31.47 -5.86
N VAL A 213 -9.07 -30.83 -4.86
CA VAL A 213 -9.78 -30.24 -3.73
C VAL A 213 -9.73 -28.72 -3.79
N ILE A 214 -10.73 -28.08 -3.23
CA ILE A 214 -10.71 -26.63 -2.98
C ILE A 214 -9.57 -26.35 -2.00
N LYS A 215 -8.71 -25.39 -2.36
CA LYS A 215 -7.68 -24.89 -1.45
C LYS A 215 -8.15 -23.60 -0.77
N PHE A 216 -7.88 -23.49 0.50
CA PHE A 216 -7.96 -22.22 1.17
C PHE A 216 -6.71 -21.43 0.81
N MET A 217 -6.88 -20.27 0.19
CA MET A 217 -5.75 -19.38 -0.10
C MET A 217 -5.28 -18.65 1.15
N GLU A 218 -6.24 -18.25 2.00
CA GLU A 218 -5.94 -17.55 3.24
C GLU A 218 -6.95 -17.94 4.33
N ILE A 219 -6.44 -18.25 5.51
CA ILE A 219 -7.20 -18.32 6.75
C ILE A 219 -6.43 -17.49 7.75
N SER A 220 -6.84 -16.25 7.93
CA SER A 220 -6.25 -15.39 8.95
C SER A 220 -6.94 -15.60 10.28
N ALA A 221 -6.62 -16.70 10.94
CA ALA A 221 -6.90 -16.83 12.36
C ALA A 221 -5.58 -16.56 13.09
N GLY A 222 -5.33 -15.32 13.44
CA GLY A 222 -4.10 -14.94 14.09
C GLY A 222 -4.09 -15.41 15.54
N VAL A 223 -3.16 -16.27 15.89
CA VAL A 223 -2.79 -16.47 17.31
C VAL A 223 -2.35 -15.11 17.86
N GLY A 224 -3.11 -14.57 18.79
CA GLY A 224 -2.82 -13.32 19.45
C GLY A 224 -3.21 -12.07 18.70
N SER A 225 -4.18 -12.14 17.85
CA SER A 225 -4.80 -10.98 17.24
C SER A 225 -5.80 -10.31 18.19
N THR A 226 -6.15 -9.11 17.76
CA THR A 226 -7.04 -8.21 18.49
C THR A 226 -8.38 -8.86 18.81
N MET A 227 -9.02 -8.42 19.88
CA MET A 227 -10.37 -8.85 20.28
C MET A 227 -11.43 -8.56 19.20
N ASP A 228 -11.10 -7.72 18.19
CA ASP A 228 -11.93 -7.41 17.04
C ASP A 228 -11.56 -8.21 15.79
N LEU A 229 -10.93 -9.36 15.97
CA LEU A 229 -10.49 -10.20 14.87
C LEU A 229 -11.63 -10.68 14.01
N ASN A 230 -11.58 -10.35 12.74
CA ASN A 230 -12.37 -11.02 11.71
C ASN A 230 -11.51 -12.11 11.06
N ILE A 231 -11.90 -13.37 11.23
CA ILE A 231 -11.26 -14.45 10.50
C ILE A 231 -11.65 -14.34 9.02
N THR A 232 -10.66 -14.25 8.16
CA THR A 232 -10.87 -14.23 6.72
C THR A 232 -10.75 -15.64 6.17
N LEU A 233 -11.74 -16.05 5.39
CA LEU A 233 -11.74 -17.28 4.61
C LEU A 233 -11.72 -16.90 3.13
N GLU A 234 -10.63 -17.15 2.43
CA GLU A 234 -10.54 -16.94 0.98
C GLU A 234 -10.26 -18.29 0.29
N PHE A 235 -11.12 -18.63 -0.66
CA PHE A 235 -11.05 -19.87 -1.42
C PHE A 235 -10.35 -19.65 -2.76
N ASP A 236 -9.76 -20.69 -3.32
CA ASP A 236 -9.12 -20.64 -4.64
C ASP A 236 -10.15 -20.67 -5.79
N ARG A 237 -11.37 -21.06 -5.51
CA ARG A 237 -12.50 -21.13 -6.45
C ARG A 237 -13.77 -20.58 -5.83
N PRO A 238 -14.73 -20.06 -6.64
CA PRO A 238 -16.07 -19.74 -6.16
C PRO A 238 -16.74 -20.98 -5.58
N ILE A 239 -17.40 -20.80 -4.45
CA ILE A 239 -18.06 -21.89 -3.72
C ILE A 239 -19.57 -21.79 -3.82
N VAL A 240 -20.24 -22.93 -3.55
CA VAL A 240 -21.69 -23.00 -3.38
C VAL A 240 -21.99 -22.58 -1.95
N GLU A 241 -22.80 -21.52 -1.78
CA GLU A 241 -23.05 -20.90 -0.47
C GLU A 241 -23.66 -21.84 0.58
N ASP A 242 -24.44 -22.82 0.16
CA ASP A 242 -25.01 -23.80 1.09
C ASP A 242 -23.96 -24.55 1.93
N GLY A 243 -22.74 -24.71 1.41
CA GLY A 243 -21.64 -25.33 2.12
C GLY A 243 -21.13 -24.54 3.33
N LEU A 244 -21.39 -23.24 3.39
CA LEU A 244 -20.96 -22.38 4.49
C LEU A 244 -21.58 -22.78 5.84
N LYS A 245 -22.72 -23.46 5.82
CA LYS A 245 -23.39 -24.00 7.03
C LYS A 245 -22.56 -25.07 7.74
N ASN A 246 -21.63 -25.70 7.05
CA ASN A 246 -20.77 -26.76 7.58
C ASN A 246 -19.50 -26.21 8.27
N ILE A 247 -19.31 -24.89 8.29
CA ILE A 247 -18.28 -24.24 9.06
C ILE A 247 -18.71 -24.22 10.52
N GLN A 248 -17.85 -24.67 11.41
CA GLN A 248 -18.10 -24.72 12.85
C GLN A 248 -17.02 -23.92 13.58
N LEU A 249 -17.47 -23.05 14.48
CA LEU A 249 -16.62 -22.40 15.47
C LEU A 249 -16.92 -22.99 16.84
N LEU A 250 -15.89 -23.46 17.50
CA LEU A 250 -15.99 -24.04 18.84
C LEU A 250 -15.17 -23.19 19.81
N GLU A 251 -15.73 -22.93 20.96
CA GLU A 251 -15.10 -22.25 22.09
C GLU A 251 -14.77 -23.24 23.20
N MET A 252 -13.62 -23.13 23.81
CA MET A 252 -13.26 -23.92 24.95
C MET A 252 -13.93 -23.36 26.23
N VAL A 253 -14.87 -24.10 26.79
CA VAL A 253 -15.56 -23.77 28.04
C VAL A 253 -15.37 -24.95 28.99
N ASP A 254 -14.81 -24.72 30.17
CA ASP A 254 -14.55 -25.75 31.19
C ASP A 254 -13.87 -27.02 30.64
N SER A 255 -12.85 -26.82 29.78
CA SER A 255 -12.12 -27.90 29.09
C SER A 255 -12.93 -28.69 28.06
N VAL A 256 -14.10 -28.20 27.65
CA VAL A 256 -14.95 -28.82 26.61
C VAL A 256 -15.12 -27.84 25.44
N LEU A 257 -14.89 -28.33 24.21
CA LEU A 257 -15.16 -27.56 23.01
C LEU A 257 -16.66 -27.52 22.75
N THR A 258 -17.24 -26.32 22.86
CA THR A 258 -18.66 -26.06 22.70
C THR A 258 -18.92 -25.24 21.43
N PRO A 259 -19.85 -25.65 20.56
CA PRO A 259 -20.21 -24.86 19.39
C PRO A 259 -20.77 -23.49 19.77
N VAL A 260 -20.38 -22.46 19.03
CA VAL A 260 -20.85 -21.08 19.21
C VAL A 260 -21.35 -20.51 17.89
N ASP A 261 -22.35 -19.64 17.98
CA ASP A 261 -22.90 -18.93 16.84
C ASP A 261 -21.95 -17.80 16.41
N PHE A 262 -21.77 -17.63 15.12
CA PHE A 262 -20.95 -16.61 14.52
C PHE A 262 -21.63 -16.02 13.28
N SER A 263 -21.15 -14.88 12.81
CA SER A 263 -21.62 -14.26 11.59
C SER A 263 -20.65 -14.53 10.43
N LEU A 264 -21.20 -14.78 9.25
CA LEU A 264 -20.42 -14.78 8.00
C LEU A 264 -20.87 -13.64 7.12
N LYS A 265 -19.93 -12.78 6.73
CA LYS A 265 -20.16 -11.68 5.81
C LYS A 265 -19.37 -11.94 4.53
N HIS A 266 -20.06 -11.92 3.40
CA HIS A 266 -19.46 -12.03 2.09
C HIS A 266 -18.78 -10.70 1.70
N ASP A 267 -17.61 -10.76 1.07
CA ASP A 267 -16.96 -9.58 0.49
C ASP A 267 -17.74 -9.12 -0.75
N SER A 268 -17.98 -7.82 -0.87
CA SER A 268 -18.77 -7.26 -1.97
C SER A 268 -18.08 -7.27 -3.33
N LEU A 269 -16.76 -7.40 -3.36
CA LEU A 269 -15.95 -7.38 -4.58
C LEU A 269 -15.36 -8.76 -4.89
N LYS A 270 -14.91 -9.47 -3.85
CA LYS A 270 -14.26 -10.78 -3.96
C LYS A 270 -15.24 -11.90 -3.59
N ILE A 271 -15.89 -12.49 -4.58
CA ILE A 271 -16.91 -13.55 -4.39
C ILE A 271 -16.39 -14.80 -3.67
N ARG A 272 -15.08 -14.99 -3.60
CA ARG A 272 -14.42 -16.11 -2.94
C ARG A 272 -14.00 -15.82 -1.50
N LYS A 273 -14.30 -14.59 -0.99
CA LYS A 273 -13.82 -14.10 0.29
C LYS A 273 -14.98 -13.88 1.27
N TYR A 274 -14.81 -14.43 2.46
CA TYR A 274 -15.79 -14.34 3.54
C TYR A 274 -15.09 -13.90 4.83
N TYR A 275 -15.79 -13.10 5.62
CA TYR A 275 -15.35 -12.67 6.94
C TYR A 275 -16.22 -13.32 7.99
N LEU A 276 -15.59 -14.08 8.88
CA LEU A 276 -16.21 -14.67 10.05
C LEU A 276 -16.03 -13.69 11.22
N GLY A 277 -17.13 -13.14 11.71
CA GLY A 277 -17.17 -12.25 12.86
C GLY A 277 -17.75 -12.95 14.06
N TYR A 278 -17.07 -12.80 15.21
CA TYR A 278 -17.47 -13.32 16.50
C TYR A 278 -17.01 -12.35 17.58
N LYS A 279 -17.73 -12.28 18.72
CA LYS A 279 -17.30 -11.50 19.87
C LYS A 279 -16.33 -12.33 20.70
N TRP A 280 -15.04 -12.22 20.38
CA TRP A 280 -13.99 -12.99 21.01
C TRP A 280 -13.89 -12.68 22.52
N LYS A 281 -13.68 -13.72 23.32
CA LYS A 281 -13.34 -13.59 24.75
C LYS A 281 -11.82 -13.61 24.91
N PRO A 282 -11.25 -12.89 25.90
CA PRO A 282 -9.82 -12.95 26.17
C PRO A 282 -9.41 -14.33 26.71
N GLU A 283 -8.15 -14.68 26.55
CA GLU A 283 -7.50 -15.91 27.04
C GLU A 283 -8.22 -17.21 26.69
N THR A 284 -9.07 -17.19 25.68
CA THR A 284 -9.96 -18.29 25.32
C THR A 284 -9.43 -19.06 24.13
N GLU A 285 -9.49 -20.37 24.18
CA GLU A 285 -9.12 -21.26 23.07
C GLU A 285 -10.33 -21.50 22.16
N TYR A 286 -10.09 -21.43 20.88
CA TYR A 286 -11.09 -21.64 19.84
C TYR A 286 -10.62 -22.66 18.83
N ARG A 287 -11.57 -23.33 18.20
CA ARG A 287 -11.35 -24.22 17.06
C ARG A 287 -12.29 -23.87 15.94
N LEU A 288 -11.71 -23.53 14.79
CA LEU A 288 -12.44 -23.45 13.53
C LEU A 288 -12.31 -24.79 12.81
N SER A 289 -13.42 -25.43 12.46
CA SER A 289 -13.41 -26.70 11.78
C SER A 289 -14.39 -26.76 10.62
N ILE A 290 -13.99 -27.49 9.59
CA ILE A 290 -14.83 -27.81 8.43
C ILE A 290 -14.51 -29.27 8.08
N ASP A 291 -15.51 -30.13 8.08
CA ASP A 291 -15.30 -31.53 7.74
C ASP A 291 -14.98 -31.69 6.24
N SER A 292 -14.35 -32.80 5.89
CA SER A 292 -14.12 -33.16 4.49
C SER A 292 -15.45 -33.21 3.75
N MET A 293 -15.47 -32.69 2.52
CA MET A 293 -16.69 -32.59 1.69
C MET A 293 -17.77 -31.70 2.29
N GLY A 294 -17.41 -30.81 3.23
CA GLY A 294 -18.35 -29.86 3.82
C GLY A 294 -18.66 -28.67 2.92
N ILE A 295 -17.71 -28.27 2.08
CA ILE A 295 -17.85 -27.13 1.15
C ILE A 295 -17.54 -27.62 -0.27
N TYR A 296 -18.36 -27.18 -1.21
CA TYR A 296 -18.18 -27.46 -2.64
C TYR A 296 -17.98 -26.18 -3.44
N SER A 297 -17.08 -26.22 -4.41
CA SER A 297 -17.02 -25.18 -5.43
C SER A 297 -18.14 -25.33 -6.44
N ILE A 298 -18.40 -24.29 -7.23
CA ILE A 298 -19.33 -24.36 -8.37
C ILE A 298 -18.90 -25.38 -9.44
N TYR A 299 -17.66 -25.88 -9.37
CA TYR A 299 -17.08 -26.88 -10.26
C TYR A 299 -17.14 -28.30 -9.68
N GLY A 300 -17.79 -28.50 -8.55
CA GLY A 300 -17.92 -29.81 -7.89
C GLY A 300 -16.67 -30.27 -7.12
N LEU A 301 -15.65 -29.42 -6.99
CA LEU A 301 -14.51 -29.70 -6.13
C LEU A 301 -14.94 -29.52 -4.67
N TYR A 302 -14.41 -30.34 -3.77
CA TYR A 302 -14.71 -30.28 -2.34
C TYR A 302 -13.45 -30.02 -1.50
N ASN A 303 -13.64 -29.58 -0.26
CA ASN A 303 -12.54 -29.34 0.68
C ASN A 303 -12.10 -30.62 1.38
N ASN A 304 -10.81 -30.69 1.71
CA ASN A 304 -10.31 -31.60 2.73
C ASN A 304 -10.74 -31.13 4.13
N LYS A 305 -10.69 -32.02 5.10
CA LYS A 305 -10.92 -31.63 6.50
C LYS A 305 -9.97 -30.51 6.90
N LEU A 306 -10.54 -29.43 7.42
CA LEU A 306 -9.83 -28.30 8.00
C LEU A 306 -10.08 -28.25 9.51
N VAL A 307 -9.01 -28.16 10.29
CA VAL A 307 -9.08 -27.86 11.72
C VAL A 307 -8.00 -26.83 12.01
N LYS A 308 -8.41 -25.71 12.58
CA LYS A 308 -7.52 -24.62 12.97
C LYS A 308 -7.79 -24.23 14.43
N ASP A 309 -6.84 -24.55 15.30
CA ASP A 309 -6.87 -24.12 16.69
C ASP A 309 -6.15 -22.79 16.85
N PHE A 310 -6.69 -21.91 17.68
CA PHE A 310 -6.09 -20.62 18.01
C PHE A 310 -6.55 -20.19 19.41
N LYS A 311 -5.79 -19.28 20.01
CA LYS A 311 -6.08 -18.72 21.32
C LYS A 311 -6.02 -17.21 21.26
N THR A 312 -6.98 -16.53 21.85
CA THR A 312 -6.94 -15.09 22.07
C THR A 312 -6.00 -14.75 23.22
N LYS A 313 -5.36 -13.61 23.15
CA LYS A 313 -4.50 -13.12 24.22
C LYS A 313 -5.33 -12.56 25.38
N ALA A 314 -4.69 -12.40 26.54
CA ALA A 314 -5.22 -11.61 27.65
C ALA A 314 -5.38 -10.15 27.25
N VAL A 315 -6.28 -9.42 27.90
CA VAL A 315 -6.45 -7.98 27.66
C VAL A 315 -5.15 -7.23 28.00
N GLU A 316 -4.44 -7.72 29.02
CA GLU A 316 -3.18 -7.17 29.50
C GLU A 316 -2.01 -7.38 28.53
N ASP A 317 -2.16 -8.24 27.53
CA ASP A 317 -1.17 -8.42 26.45
C ASP A 317 -1.23 -7.34 25.38
N TYR A 318 -2.25 -6.50 25.41
CA TYR A 318 -2.44 -5.40 24.49
C TYR A 318 -2.16 -4.05 25.15
N GLY A 319 -1.95 -3.04 24.36
CA GLY A 319 -1.90 -1.65 24.75
C GLY A 319 -2.72 -0.80 23.79
N ASN A 320 -2.97 0.44 24.14
CA ASN A 320 -3.73 1.37 23.32
C ASN A 320 -2.88 2.59 22.95
N ILE A 321 -3.13 3.13 21.78
CA ILE A 321 -2.56 4.42 21.34
C ILE A 321 -3.71 5.40 21.19
N ILE A 322 -3.63 6.48 21.96
CA ILE A 322 -4.62 7.54 22.03
C ILE A 322 -4.04 8.76 21.36
N VAL A 323 -4.74 9.29 20.34
CA VAL A 323 -4.30 10.48 19.61
C VAL A 323 -5.30 11.61 19.81
N ASN A 324 -4.83 12.70 20.39
CA ASN A 324 -5.62 13.92 20.54
C ASN A 324 -5.32 14.85 19.36
N VAL A 325 -6.26 14.96 18.43
CA VAL A 325 -6.14 15.83 17.27
C VAL A 325 -6.68 17.21 17.61
N SER A 326 -5.87 18.25 17.37
CA SER A 326 -6.25 19.65 17.56
C SER A 326 -5.97 20.50 16.31
N GLU A 327 -6.60 21.69 16.24
CA GLU A 327 -6.44 22.66 15.14
C GLU A 327 -6.72 22.07 13.74
N ALA A 328 -7.62 21.10 13.66
CA ALA A 328 -8.06 20.51 12.40
C ALA A 328 -9.07 21.44 11.70
N THR A 329 -8.74 21.87 10.49
CA THR A 329 -9.59 22.72 9.65
C THR A 329 -10.39 21.96 8.60
N THR A 330 -10.03 20.71 8.37
CA THR A 330 -10.65 19.79 7.41
C THR A 330 -10.86 18.43 8.08
N PRO A 331 -11.64 17.53 7.50
CA PRO A 331 -11.63 16.12 7.89
C PRO A 331 -10.20 15.56 7.86
N ILE A 332 -9.90 14.65 8.76
CA ILE A 332 -8.57 14.05 8.93
C ILE A 332 -8.68 12.54 8.81
N ILE A 333 -7.81 11.96 7.99
CA ILE A 333 -7.60 10.52 7.96
C ILE A 333 -6.33 10.22 8.75
N LEU A 334 -6.50 9.62 9.93
CA LEU A 334 -5.38 9.17 10.76
C LEU A 334 -5.01 7.75 10.38
N GLN A 335 -3.74 7.52 10.09
CA GLN A 335 -3.20 6.20 9.79
C GLN A 335 -2.16 5.81 10.83
N LEU A 336 -2.40 4.67 11.49
CA LEU A 336 -1.41 3.96 12.28
C LEU A 336 -0.62 3.04 11.35
N TYR A 337 0.72 3.16 11.35
CA TYR A 337 1.55 2.40 10.43
C TYR A 337 2.86 1.93 11.05
N GLN A 338 3.51 0.97 10.40
CA GLN A 338 4.84 0.48 10.69
C GLN A 338 5.73 0.53 9.44
N GLY A 339 7.03 0.55 9.64
CA GLY A 339 8.03 0.59 8.57
C GLY A 339 8.43 2.01 8.15
N ASP A 340 9.72 2.19 7.89
CA ASP A 340 10.31 3.48 7.51
C ASP A 340 10.27 3.73 6.00
N LYS A 341 10.66 2.71 5.22
CA LYS A 341 10.70 2.77 3.75
C LYS A 341 9.44 2.18 3.15
N ASP A 342 9.08 0.99 3.60
CA ASP A 342 7.86 0.29 3.18
C ASP A 342 6.80 0.51 4.24
N ILE A 343 6.00 1.56 4.06
CA ILE A 343 4.93 1.93 4.99
C ILE A 343 3.82 0.88 4.91
N LYS A 344 3.64 0.13 5.99
CA LYS A 344 2.50 -0.76 6.17
C LYS A 344 1.47 -0.11 7.05
N VAL A 345 0.38 0.38 6.47
CA VAL A 345 -0.77 0.88 7.23
C VAL A 345 -1.44 -0.31 7.91
N LEU A 346 -1.60 -0.22 9.21
CA LEU A 346 -2.24 -1.24 10.06
C LEU A 346 -3.71 -0.90 10.27
N GLU A 347 -3.97 0.34 10.63
CA GLU A 347 -5.32 0.84 10.89
C GLU A 347 -5.49 2.26 10.38
N GLU A 348 -6.74 2.58 10.05
CA GLU A 348 -7.15 3.89 9.57
C GLU A 348 -8.43 4.34 10.28
N ARG A 349 -8.47 5.59 10.69
CA ARG A 349 -9.61 6.23 11.35
C ARG A 349 -9.85 7.61 10.75
N THR A 350 -11.08 7.92 10.37
CA THR A 350 -11.46 9.23 9.85
C THR A 350 -12.24 10.01 10.89
N ILE A 351 -11.85 11.28 11.11
CA ILE A 351 -12.54 12.21 11.99
C ILE A 351 -12.86 13.50 11.23
N LYS A 352 -13.97 14.15 11.57
CA LYS A 352 -14.44 15.36 10.87
C LYS A 352 -13.78 16.66 11.33
N GLY A 353 -12.97 16.62 12.37
CA GLY A 353 -12.33 17.80 12.97
C GLY A 353 -11.52 17.41 14.19
N ASN A 354 -11.42 18.33 15.17
CA ASN A 354 -10.73 18.04 16.44
C ASN A 354 -11.39 16.88 17.18
N GLY A 355 -10.59 16.06 17.86
CA GLY A 355 -11.12 14.94 18.61
C GLY A 355 -10.07 13.97 19.10
N LYS A 356 -10.54 13.00 19.88
CA LYS A 356 -9.74 11.90 20.41
C LYS A 356 -9.98 10.65 19.59
N VAL A 357 -8.91 10.04 19.11
CA VAL A 357 -8.94 8.78 18.37
C VAL A 357 -8.19 7.72 19.16
N VAL A 358 -8.77 6.55 19.30
CA VAL A 358 -8.18 5.42 20.00
C VAL A 358 -7.90 4.30 19.01
N PHE A 359 -6.67 3.83 18.99
CA PHE A 359 -6.25 2.58 18.36
C PHE A 359 -6.06 1.58 19.50
N ASP A 360 -6.99 0.67 19.64
CA ASP A 360 -7.08 -0.28 20.74
C ASP A 360 -6.57 -1.67 20.38
N TYR A 361 -6.33 -2.49 21.38
CA TYR A 361 -5.86 -3.87 21.24
C TYR A 361 -4.62 -4.05 20.39
N LEU A 362 -3.67 -3.13 20.48
CA LEU A 362 -2.42 -3.21 19.75
C LEU A 362 -1.41 -4.09 20.50
N GLY A 363 -0.67 -4.92 19.77
CA GLY A 363 0.42 -5.69 20.34
C GLY A 363 1.61 -4.81 20.74
N GLU A 364 2.54 -5.35 21.54
CA GLU A 364 3.80 -4.69 21.84
C GLU A 364 4.60 -4.45 20.54
N GLY A 365 5.08 -3.21 20.35
CA GLY A 365 5.80 -2.85 19.14
C GLY A 365 6.08 -1.36 19.00
N THR A 366 6.71 -1.02 17.87
CA THR A 366 6.95 0.37 17.49
C THR A 366 5.97 0.78 16.40
N TYR A 367 5.26 1.86 16.64
CA TYR A 367 4.22 2.40 15.78
C TYR A 367 4.52 3.84 15.42
N MET A 368 3.99 4.27 14.30
CA MET A 368 4.06 5.62 13.79
C MET A 368 2.68 6.09 13.36
N ILE A 369 2.46 7.38 13.43
CA ILE A 369 1.18 8.00 13.07
C ILE A 369 1.41 9.06 12.01
N ARG A 370 0.53 9.08 11.01
CA ARG A 370 0.40 10.19 10.06
C ARG A 370 -1.05 10.60 9.90
N ALA A 371 -1.23 11.86 9.55
CA ALA A 371 -2.53 12.46 9.29
C ALA A 371 -2.57 12.96 7.85
N ILE A 372 -3.59 12.61 7.12
CA ILE A 372 -3.92 13.15 5.80
C ILE A 372 -5.02 14.19 6.00
N LEU A 373 -4.79 15.39 5.49
CA LEU A 373 -5.78 16.47 5.52
C LEU A 373 -6.72 16.29 4.32
N ASP A 374 -7.81 15.59 4.53
CA ASP A 374 -8.82 15.28 3.52
C ASP A 374 -9.68 16.52 3.22
N ARG A 375 -9.24 17.32 2.23
CA ARG A 375 -9.86 18.62 1.91
C ARG A 375 -11.26 18.52 1.34
N ASN A 376 -11.54 17.45 0.63
CA ASN A 376 -12.84 17.23 -0.03
C ASN A 376 -13.76 16.28 0.73
N GLY A 377 -13.28 15.65 1.81
CA GLY A 377 -14.06 14.77 2.68
C GLY A 377 -14.45 13.44 2.04
N ASN A 378 -13.67 12.97 1.05
CA ASN A 378 -13.96 11.73 0.34
C ASN A 378 -13.42 10.45 1.03
N GLY A 379 -12.65 10.62 2.12
CA GLY A 379 -12.07 9.53 2.90
C GLY A 379 -10.86 8.88 2.25
N LYS A 380 -10.20 9.55 1.31
CA LYS A 380 -8.99 9.09 0.61
C LYS A 380 -7.99 10.21 0.49
N TRP A 381 -6.73 9.86 0.34
CA TRP A 381 -5.72 10.82 -0.06
C TRP A 381 -5.82 11.12 -1.56
N ASP A 382 -5.92 12.39 -1.90
CA ASP A 382 -5.95 12.85 -3.29
C ASP A 382 -4.62 13.49 -3.69
N THR A 383 -4.13 13.08 -4.86
CA THR A 383 -2.95 13.70 -5.46
C THR A 383 -3.29 15.06 -6.05
N GLY A 384 -2.27 15.79 -6.48
CA GLY A 384 -2.43 17.07 -7.14
C GLY A 384 -2.84 16.96 -8.60
N ASN A 385 -3.18 18.14 -9.19
CA ASN A 385 -3.42 18.27 -10.62
C ASN A 385 -2.86 19.62 -11.09
N TYR A 386 -1.85 19.59 -11.95
CA TYR A 386 -1.17 20.80 -12.43
C TYR A 386 -2.09 21.71 -13.24
N LEU A 387 -2.88 21.14 -14.14
CA LEU A 387 -3.77 21.94 -15.01
C LEU A 387 -4.89 22.63 -14.23
N LYS A 388 -5.32 22.05 -13.10
CA LYS A 388 -6.31 22.63 -12.19
C LYS A 388 -5.68 23.49 -11.08
N HIS A 389 -4.36 23.62 -11.04
CA HIS A 389 -3.60 24.27 -9.96
C HIS A 389 -3.95 23.69 -8.58
N LEU A 390 -4.11 22.37 -8.48
CA LEU A 390 -4.38 21.68 -7.23
C LEU A 390 -3.11 20.98 -6.75
N GLN A 391 -2.68 21.33 -5.53
CA GLN A 391 -1.61 20.61 -4.84
C GLN A 391 -2.15 19.31 -4.26
N PRO A 392 -1.31 18.27 -4.08
CA PRO A 392 -1.68 17.09 -3.33
C PRO A 392 -2.20 17.42 -1.94
N GLU A 393 -3.03 16.56 -1.39
CA GLU A 393 -3.44 16.68 0.00
C GLU A 393 -2.25 16.54 0.94
N GLU A 394 -2.20 17.43 1.93
CA GLU A 394 -1.08 17.48 2.86
C GLU A 394 -1.08 16.25 3.78
N VAL A 395 0.09 15.63 3.92
CA VAL A 395 0.31 14.53 4.85
C VAL A 395 1.27 14.99 5.94
N LYS A 396 0.78 15.03 7.17
CA LYS A 396 1.57 15.35 8.36
C LYS A 396 2.00 14.08 9.06
N TYR A 397 3.25 14.02 9.45
CA TYR A 397 3.82 12.88 10.16
C TYR A 397 4.09 13.28 11.62
N LEU A 398 3.58 12.50 12.56
CA LEU A 398 3.98 12.66 13.95
C LEU A 398 5.46 12.29 14.07
N PRO A 399 6.34 13.19 14.57
CA PRO A 399 7.78 12.95 14.55
C PRO A 399 8.23 11.87 15.55
N THR A 400 7.41 11.60 16.55
CA THR A 400 7.73 10.67 17.64
C THR A 400 7.35 9.25 17.28
N GLU A 401 8.31 8.32 17.36
CA GLU A 401 8.03 6.89 17.36
C GLU A 401 7.36 6.47 18.66
N ILE A 402 6.28 5.74 18.57
CA ILE A 402 5.51 5.26 19.72
C ILE A 402 5.94 3.84 20.01
N LYS A 403 6.66 3.66 21.12
CA LYS A 403 7.06 2.34 21.63
C LYS A 403 6.00 1.86 22.61
N LEU A 404 5.05 1.09 22.10
CA LEU A 404 3.97 0.53 22.89
C LEU A 404 4.44 -0.73 23.63
N LYS A 405 4.15 -0.80 24.91
CA LYS A 405 4.35 -1.98 25.74
C LYS A 405 3.01 -2.60 26.10
N LYS A 406 3.03 -3.87 26.50
CA LYS A 406 1.86 -4.57 27.02
C LYS A 406 1.26 -3.83 28.21
N ASN A 407 -0.05 -3.78 28.30
CA ASN A 407 -0.83 -3.17 29.38
C ASN A 407 -0.52 -1.68 29.60
N PHE A 408 -0.16 -0.96 28.52
CA PHE A 408 0.10 0.48 28.59
C PHE A 408 -0.72 1.23 27.55
N ASP A 409 -1.26 2.35 28.00
CA ASP A 409 -1.86 3.34 27.11
C ASP A 409 -0.85 4.46 26.86
N VAL A 410 -0.65 4.80 25.58
CA VAL A 410 0.24 5.89 25.16
C VAL A 410 -0.60 6.99 24.55
N GLU A 411 -0.57 8.16 25.14
CA GLU A 411 -1.28 9.34 24.66
C GLU A 411 -0.34 10.26 23.89
N GLN A 412 -0.81 10.76 22.73
CA GLN A 412 -0.06 11.63 21.83
C GLN A 412 -0.93 12.80 21.39
N ASP A 413 -0.39 13.98 21.47
CA ASP A 413 -1.02 15.19 20.94
C ASP A 413 -0.55 15.42 19.50
N PHE A 414 -1.50 15.63 18.59
CA PHE A 414 -1.22 15.89 17.19
C PHE A 414 -1.91 17.17 16.74
N ASP A 415 -1.17 18.26 16.73
CA ASP A 415 -1.62 19.62 16.40
C ASP A 415 -1.49 19.86 14.90
N MET A 416 -2.61 20.00 14.20
CA MET A 416 -2.65 20.16 12.75
C MET A 416 -2.19 21.54 12.27
N SER A 417 -2.03 22.54 13.14
CA SER A 417 -1.45 23.84 12.77
C SER A 417 0.07 23.78 12.61
N LYS A 418 0.73 22.82 13.25
CA LYS A 418 2.20 22.70 13.25
C LYS A 418 2.73 22.02 12.00
N THR A 419 3.89 22.48 11.56
CA THR A 419 4.68 21.80 10.53
C THR A 419 5.65 20.84 11.19
N TYR A 420 5.46 19.56 10.97
CA TYR A 420 6.34 18.53 11.46
C TYR A 420 7.37 18.16 10.38
N LYS A 421 8.66 18.26 10.72
CA LYS A 421 9.72 17.77 9.84
C LYS A 421 9.87 16.27 10.07
N ARG A 422 9.65 15.48 9.04
CA ARG A 422 10.01 14.06 9.08
C ARG A 422 11.53 13.95 9.17
N GLU A 423 12.04 13.34 10.23
CA GLU A 423 13.46 13.00 10.30
C GLU A 423 13.79 11.99 9.19
N ASP A 424 14.85 12.28 8.44
CA ASP A 424 15.35 11.37 7.43
C ASP A 424 15.77 10.05 8.10
N PRO A 425 15.14 8.91 7.77
CA PRO A 425 15.45 7.63 8.39
C PRO A 425 16.93 7.24 8.25
N SER A 426 17.60 7.71 7.19
CA SER A 426 19.03 7.44 6.97
C SER A 426 19.97 8.18 7.94
N LYS A 427 19.47 9.24 8.58
CA LYS A 427 20.21 10.04 9.58
C LYS A 427 19.98 9.60 11.01
N ARG A 428 19.09 8.67 11.26
CA ARG A 428 18.87 8.09 12.59
C ARG A 428 20.09 7.28 12.98
N LYS A 429 20.90 7.81 13.90
CA LYS A 429 22.05 7.09 14.45
C LYS A 429 21.56 5.82 15.13
N ASN A 430 22.09 4.67 14.70
CA ASN A 430 21.90 3.40 15.37
C ASN A 430 22.50 3.46 16.80
N THR A 431 21.73 3.97 17.74
CA THR A 431 22.13 4.11 19.15
C THR A 431 22.39 2.78 19.85
N GLU A 432 22.00 1.65 19.26
CA GLU A 432 22.33 0.32 19.78
C GLU A 432 23.69 -0.22 19.34
N GLY A 433 24.21 0.20 18.18
CA GLY A 433 25.53 -0.22 17.70
C GLY A 433 26.69 0.40 18.48
N ASP A 434 26.53 1.64 18.95
CA ASP A 434 27.57 2.35 19.69
C ASP A 434 27.70 1.88 21.14
N LYS A 435 26.64 1.37 21.77
CA LYS A 435 26.73 0.79 23.12
C LYS A 435 27.47 -0.55 23.17
N LYS A 436 27.48 -1.32 22.08
CA LYS A 436 28.27 -2.57 21.99
C LYS A 436 29.72 -2.33 21.66
N ARG A 437 30.07 -1.29 20.88
CA ARG A 437 31.47 -0.93 20.59
C ARG A 437 32.21 -0.38 21.81
N ASN A 438 31.55 0.40 22.65
CA ASN A 438 32.13 0.97 23.85
C ASN A 438 32.27 -0.04 25.02
N ARG A 439 31.62 -1.22 24.94
CA ARG A 439 31.82 -2.32 25.91
C ARG A 439 32.90 -3.30 25.52
N ALA A 440 33.33 -3.30 24.27
CA ALA A 440 34.43 -4.17 23.79
C ALA A 440 35.82 -3.51 23.92
N ASN A 441 35.86 -2.22 24.28
CA ASN A 441 37.12 -1.44 24.46
C ASN A 441 37.32 -0.95 25.91
N ARG A 442 36.74 -1.65 26.88
CA ARG A 442 37.06 -1.49 28.32
C ARG A 442 37.52 -2.78 28.91
#